data_18087c57f78435de9aac5c306dde2d7b
#
_entry.id   18087c57f78435de9aac5c306dde2d7b
#
_cell.length_a   1.000
_cell.length_b   1.000
_cell.length_c   1.000
_cell.angle_alpha   90.00
_cell.angle_beta   90.00
_cell.angle_gamma   90.00
#
_symmetry.space_group_name_H-M   'P 1'
#
loop_
_entity.id
_entity.type
_entity.pdbx_description
1 polymer ?
#
loop_
_entity_poly.entity_id
_entity_poly.type
_entity_poly.pdbx_seq_one_letter_code
_entity_poly.pdbx_strand_id
1 'polypeptide(L)'
;MENRYGQEEAFDIGACYRKLNGSFPDHEPRPLIAVTGNFGDKGCELAKGYYLSIEQAGGVPVVLPPTDNAQVILSALDRVDAIVFS
;
A
#
# COMPACT_ATOMS: atom_id res chain seq x y z
N MET A 1 20.93 7.91 -2.02
CA MET A 1 19.62 8.42 -1.70
C MET A 1 19.05 7.68 -0.50
N GLU A 2 18.57 8.44 0.42
CA GLU A 2 17.98 7.84 1.59
C GLU A 2 16.61 7.27 1.24
N ASN A 3 16.45 6.00 1.47
CA ASN A 3 15.20 5.33 1.25
C ASN A 3 14.37 5.45 2.53
N ARG A 4 13.14 5.91 2.40
CA ARG A 4 12.29 6.07 3.55
C ARG A 4 12.18 4.81 4.39
N TYR A 5 12.12 3.67 3.74
CA TYR A 5 12.10 2.39 4.44
C TYR A 5 13.47 1.75 4.46
N GLY A 6 14.45 2.44 3.93
CA GLY A 6 15.81 2.02 3.96
C GLY A 6 16.01 0.63 3.40
N GLN A 7 16.81 -0.12 4.08
CA GLN A 7 16.92 -1.53 3.82
C GLN A 7 15.76 -2.24 4.48
N GLU A 8 15.50 -3.47 4.08
CA GLU A 8 14.41 -4.22 4.66
C GLU A 8 14.52 -4.31 6.17
N GLU A 9 15.74 -4.47 6.65
CA GLU A 9 15.96 -4.59 8.09
C GLU A 9 15.73 -3.29 8.84
N ALA A 10 15.66 -2.16 8.12
CA ALA A 10 15.41 -0.88 8.77
C ALA A 10 13.94 -0.63 9.03
N PHE A 11 13.06 -1.38 8.40
CA PHE A 11 11.63 -1.18 8.57
C PHE A 11 11.07 -2.29 9.42
N ASP A 12 10.56 -1.92 10.58
CA ASP A 12 9.96 -2.86 11.52
C ASP A 12 8.48 -2.54 11.66
N ILE A 13 7.65 -3.31 10.97
CA ILE A 13 6.22 -3.07 10.97
C ILE A 13 5.62 -3.34 12.36
N GLY A 14 6.22 -4.28 13.11
CA GLY A 14 5.77 -4.53 14.48
C GLY A 14 5.95 -3.31 15.35
N ALA A 15 7.07 -2.61 15.21
CA ALA A 15 7.30 -1.39 15.96
C ALA A 15 6.30 -0.31 15.58
N CYS A 16 5.94 -0.22 14.29
CA CYS A 16 4.93 0.74 13.86
C CYS A 16 3.58 0.47 14.52
N TYR A 17 3.17 -0.78 14.55
CA TYR A 17 1.89 -1.13 15.16
C TYR A 17 1.93 -0.91 16.67
N ARG A 18 3.06 -1.15 17.31
CA ARG A 18 3.17 -0.92 18.74
C ARG A 18 3.01 0.56 19.09
N LYS A 19 3.51 1.44 18.23
CA LYS A 19 3.33 2.87 18.43
C LYS A 19 1.88 3.28 18.39
N LEU A 20 1.08 2.61 17.57
CA LEU A 20 -0.33 2.91 17.44
C LEU A 20 -1.18 2.25 18.49
N ASN A 21 -0.64 1.22 19.17
CA ASN A 21 -1.40 0.44 20.11
C ASN A 21 -1.85 1.32 21.28
N GLY A 22 -3.16 1.30 21.53
CA GLY A 22 -3.73 2.07 22.61
C GLY A 22 -3.87 3.56 22.34
N SER A 23 -3.48 4.00 21.15
CA SER A 23 -3.56 5.42 20.81
C SER A 23 -3.68 5.58 19.31
N PHE A 24 -4.81 6.08 18.86
CA PHE A 24 -5.02 6.37 17.45
C PHE A 24 -5.11 7.87 17.31
N PRO A 25 -4.05 8.53 16.83
CA PRO A 25 -4.08 9.98 16.74
C PRO A 25 -5.13 10.46 15.74
N ASP A 26 -5.62 11.64 15.98
CA ASP A 26 -6.53 12.27 15.04
C ASP A 26 -5.83 12.41 13.70
N HIS A 27 -6.57 12.16 12.64
CA HIS A 27 -6.04 12.27 11.31
C HIS A 27 -7.17 12.62 10.35
N GLU A 28 -6.79 13.19 9.23
CA GLU A 28 -7.75 13.50 8.18
C GLU A 28 -7.97 12.28 7.31
N PRO A 29 -9.21 12.03 6.89
CA PRO A 29 -9.45 10.95 5.95
C PRO A 29 -8.67 11.20 4.66
N ARG A 30 -8.09 10.14 4.11
CA ARG A 30 -7.34 10.20 2.88
C ARG A 30 -7.90 9.20 1.90
N PRO A 31 -7.83 9.49 0.59
CA PRO A 31 -8.34 8.55 -0.39
C PRO A 31 -7.57 7.24 -0.39
N LEU A 32 -8.30 6.17 -0.58
CA LEU A 32 -7.74 4.83 -0.66
C LEU A 32 -7.47 4.52 -2.12
N ILE A 33 -6.20 4.33 -2.47
CA ILE A 33 -5.79 4.18 -3.86
C ILE A 33 -5.24 2.77 -4.04
N ALA A 34 -5.93 1.97 -4.83
CA ALA A 34 -5.42 0.65 -5.17
C ALA A 34 -4.33 0.80 -6.22
N VAL A 35 -3.27 0.03 -6.09
CA VAL A 35 -2.23 -0.03 -7.11
C VAL A 35 -1.98 -1.49 -7.44
N THR A 36 -1.98 -1.81 -8.73
CA THR A 36 -1.85 -3.19 -9.16
C THR A 36 -0.42 -3.67 -8.95
N GLY A 37 -0.31 -4.83 -8.31
CA GLY A 37 0.98 -5.49 -8.18
C GLY A 37 1.27 -6.35 -9.39
N ASN A 38 2.52 -6.69 -9.56
CA ASN A 38 2.95 -7.56 -10.66
C ASN A 38 3.43 -8.89 -10.11
N PHE A 39 3.54 -9.87 -11.00
CA PHE A 39 4.10 -11.14 -10.59
C PHE A 39 5.59 -10.99 -10.32
N GLY A 40 6.03 -11.62 -9.25
CA GLY A 40 7.42 -11.65 -8.88
C GLY A 40 7.79 -13.04 -8.39
N ASP A 41 9.01 -13.19 -7.92
CA ASP A 41 9.52 -14.50 -7.52
C ASP A 41 8.69 -15.12 -6.41
N LYS A 42 8.11 -14.30 -5.56
CA LYS A 42 7.35 -14.79 -4.41
C LYS A 42 5.87 -14.44 -4.50
N GLY A 43 5.40 -14.18 -5.71
CA GLY A 43 4.00 -13.91 -5.95
C GLY A 43 3.75 -12.49 -6.41
N CYS A 44 3.72 -11.56 -5.49
CA CYS A 44 3.36 -10.18 -5.80
C CYS A 44 4.56 -9.25 -5.60
N GLU A 45 4.78 -8.39 -6.58
CA GLU A 45 5.88 -7.43 -6.56
C GLU A 45 5.38 -6.07 -6.98
N LEU A 46 5.88 -5.03 -6.33
CA LEU A 46 5.53 -3.66 -6.70
C LEU A 46 6.72 -2.76 -6.37
N ALA A 47 7.15 -1.98 -7.36
CA ALA A 47 8.23 -1.03 -7.15
C ALA A 47 7.77 0.02 -6.13
N LYS A 48 8.65 0.35 -5.20
CA LYS A 48 8.28 1.26 -4.10
C LYS A 48 7.93 2.66 -4.59
N GLY A 49 8.43 3.05 -5.75
CA GLY A 49 8.10 4.36 -6.30
C GLY A 49 6.61 4.58 -6.46
N TYR A 50 5.87 3.52 -6.79
CA TYR A 50 4.44 3.65 -6.95
C TYR A 50 3.75 4.01 -5.63
N TYR A 51 4.00 3.23 -4.58
CA TYR A 51 3.25 3.50 -3.35
C TYR A 51 3.78 4.72 -2.61
N LEU A 52 5.08 5.01 -2.72
CA LEU A 52 5.59 6.22 -2.08
C LEU A 52 5.06 7.48 -2.75
N SER A 53 4.90 7.46 -4.08
CA SER A 53 4.31 8.60 -4.78
C SER A 53 2.88 8.85 -4.34
N ILE A 54 2.12 7.77 -4.13
CA ILE A 54 0.75 7.89 -3.66
C ILE A 54 0.73 8.50 -2.26
N GLU A 55 1.61 8.06 -1.37
CA GLU A 55 1.70 8.63 -0.04
C GLU A 55 2.05 10.11 -0.07
N GLN A 56 3.00 10.48 -0.93
CA GLN A 56 3.42 11.88 -1.04
C GLN A 56 2.29 12.75 -1.56
N ALA A 57 1.44 12.19 -2.38
CA ALA A 57 0.30 12.93 -2.91
C ALA A 57 -0.88 12.99 -1.94
N GLY A 58 -0.77 12.35 -0.79
CA GLY A 58 -1.81 12.40 0.22
C GLY A 58 -2.75 11.21 0.21
N GLY A 59 -2.49 10.19 -0.58
CA GLY A 59 -3.34 9.00 -0.63
C GLY A 59 -2.82 7.88 0.24
N VAL A 60 -3.64 6.85 0.38
CA VAL A 60 -3.27 5.63 1.09
C VAL A 60 -3.14 4.52 0.04
N PRO A 61 -1.93 4.02 -0.19
CA PRO A 61 -1.75 2.96 -1.18
C PRO A 61 -2.18 1.61 -0.64
N VAL A 62 -2.93 0.87 -1.45
CA VAL A 62 -3.32 -0.49 -1.14
C VAL A 62 -2.94 -1.34 -2.34
N VAL A 63 -2.13 -2.35 -2.13
CA VAL A 63 -1.65 -3.18 -3.23
C VAL A 63 -2.70 -4.23 -3.58
N LEU A 64 -3.09 -4.23 -4.84
CA LEU A 64 -4.00 -5.25 -5.37
C LEU A 64 -3.13 -6.33 -6.00
N PRO A 65 -3.14 -7.55 -5.46
CA PRO A 65 -2.25 -8.58 -5.98
C PRO A 65 -2.65 -9.01 -7.38
N PRO A 66 -1.71 -9.55 -8.15
CA PRO A 66 -2.02 -10.07 -9.47
C PRO A 66 -2.91 -11.32 -9.33
N THR A 67 -4.14 -11.19 -9.79
CA THR A 67 -5.12 -12.27 -9.70
C THR A 67 -6.05 -12.15 -10.90
N ASP A 68 -6.53 -13.28 -11.38
CA ASP A 68 -7.54 -13.30 -12.41
C ASP A 68 -8.94 -13.58 -11.87
N ASN A 69 -9.08 -13.54 -10.55
CA ASN A 69 -10.36 -13.75 -9.91
C ASN A 69 -11.17 -12.45 -9.97
N ALA A 70 -12.15 -12.42 -10.88
CA ALA A 70 -12.92 -11.21 -11.12
C ALA A 70 -13.68 -10.75 -9.86
N GLN A 71 -14.14 -11.69 -9.04
CA GLN A 71 -14.87 -11.32 -7.83
C GLN A 71 -13.97 -10.58 -6.84
N VAL A 72 -12.72 -11.02 -6.73
CA VAL A 72 -11.75 -10.36 -5.86
C VAL A 72 -11.49 -8.94 -6.36
N ILE A 73 -11.26 -8.81 -7.67
CA ILE A 73 -10.98 -7.50 -8.25
C ILE A 73 -12.15 -6.56 -8.06
N LEU A 74 -13.35 -7.01 -8.38
CA LEU A 74 -14.54 -6.15 -8.28
C LEU A 74 -14.82 -5.75 -6.86
N SER A 75 -14.65 -6.67 -5.91
CA SER A 75 -14.87 -6.34 -4.50
C SER A 75 -13.87 -5.31 -4.00
N ALA A 76 -12.63 -5.38 -4.47
CA ALA A 76 -11.63 -4.39 -4.11
C ALA A 76 -11.97 -3.03 -4.69
N LEU A 77 -12.38 -3.01 -5.97
CA LEU A 77 -12.69 -1.74 -6.65
C LEU A 77 -13.88 -1.04 -6.02
N ASP A 78 -14.80 -1.79 -5.45
CA ASP A 78 -15.95 -1.19 -4.77
C ASP A 78 -15.53 -0.39 -3.53
N ARG A 79 -14.36 -0.65 -2.99
CA ARG A 79 -13.94 -0.08 -1.72
C ARG A 79 -12.83 0.95 -1.82
N VAL A 80 -12.28 1.15 -3.01
CA VAL A 80 -11.20 2.14 -3.20
C VAL A 80 -11.74 3.34 -3.93
N ASP A 81 -11.05 4.45 -3.78
CA ASP A 81 -11.43 5.70 -4.43
C ASP A 81 -10.85 5.83 -5.82
N ALA A 82 -9.75 5.15 -6.09
CA ALA A 82 -9.11 5.20 -7.40
C ALA A 82 -8.19 4.00 -7.54
N ILE A 83 -7.72 3.79 -8.77
CA ILE A 83 -6.81 2.69 -9.06
C ILE A 83 -5.68 3.19 -9.94
N VAL A 84 -4.47 2.73 -9.64
CA VAL A 84 -3.28 3.00 -10.42
C VAL A 84 -2.78 1.67 -10.98
N PHE A 85 -2.57 1.63 -12.28
CA PHE A 85 -2.03 0.45 -12.93
C PHE A 85 -0.51 0.59 -13.02
N SER A 86 0.19 -0.35 -12.43
CA SER A 86 1.65 -0.34 -12.44
C SER A 86 2.21 -0.98 -13.71
#